data_93ee8fe71db1aeab1141b877c1571de7
#
_entry.id   93ee8fe71db1aeab1141b877c1571de7
#
_cell.length_a   1.000
_cell.length_b   1.000
_cell.length_c   1.000
_cell.angle_alpha   90.00
_cell.angle_beta   90.00
_cell.angle_gamma   90.00
#
_symmetry.space_group_name_H-M   'P 1'
#
loop_
_entity.id
_entity.type
_entity.pdbx_description
1 polymer ?
#
loop_
_entity_poly.entity_id
_entity_poly.type
_entity_poly.pdbx_seq_one_letter_code
_entity_poly.pdbx_strand_id
1 'polypeptide(L)'
;MKKRFFALLLSLSLLLSGCTIYIELPWEDDTQPQTVSGDGLVVHFLDVGQADCALLECDGQAMLIDGGNVDDSQLLVSYLEQQYIDTLTAVICTHAHEDHVGGLPAVLAKYQAETVYAPVTEYSSKVFSDFVKYTGRQGLSVTIPSPGDTFRLGQAQVTFLGPVKQYEDTNNTSLVVKVVYGQTSFLFTGDMEKEAEHDLLDTEPDISADVLKVGHHGSDTSSSYRFLYEVNPTYGVISVGAGNSYGHPHEEVVSRLKDAGIVQLRTDQLGTIKATSDGSEITFWWENQNAAPEDVTPAGERYYVGNKNSKTFHAPTCGSLPAKKNQVLFTDYTEAINQGYTPCRGCLG
;
A
#
# COMPACT_ATOMS: atom_id res chain seq x y z
N MET A 1 -49.95 -41.35 8.23
CA MET A 1 -50.53 -41.18 9.58
C MET A 1 -49.70 -40.17 10.35
N LYS A 2 -50.33 -39.05 10.68
CA LYS A 2 -49.72 -37.86 11.35
C LYS A 2 -49.69 -38.14 12.85
N LYS A 3 -48.56 -37.90 13.51
CA LYS A 3 -48.53 -37.74 14.98
C LYS A 3 -47.99 -36.36 15.30
N ARG A 4 -48.88 -35.50 15.82
CA ARG A 4 -48.60 -34.20 16.42
C ARG A 4 -48.20 -34.41 17.87
N PHE A 5 -47.11 -33.82 18.34
CA PHE A 5 -46.82 -33.67 19.76
C PHE A 5 -47.08 -32.21 20.18
N PHE A 6 -47.99 -32.08 21.14
CA PHE A 6 -48.26 -30.84 21.85
C PHE A 6 -47.23 -30.66 22.95
N ALA A 7 -46.60 -29.50 23.03
CA ALA A 7 -45.82 -29.08 24.17
C ALA A 7 -46.61 -28.14 25.05
N LEU A 8 -46.70 -28.50 26.31
CA LEU A 8 -47.44 -27.81 27.36
C LEU A 8 -46.63 -26.64 27.92
N LEU A 9 -47.14 -25.43 27.83
CA LEU A 9 -46.59 -24.23 28.50
C LEU A 9 -47.05 -24.22 29.97
N LEU A 10 -46.07 -24.22 30.87
CA LEU A 10 -46.31 -23.96 32.30
C LEU A 10 -45.83 -22.52 32.59
N SER A 11 -46.75 -21.61 32.81
CA SER A 11 -46.52 -20.24 33.26
C SER A 11 -46.36 -20.22 34.78
N LEU A 12 -45.21 -19.78 35.28
CA LEU A 12 -45.03 -19.44 36.70
C LEU A 12 -44.73 -17.94 36.81
N SER A 13 -45.72 -17.20 37.24
CA SER A 13 -45.63 -15.78 37.53
C SER A 13 -45.07 -15.58 38.94
N LEU A 14 -43.87 -14.99 39.06
CA LEU A 14 -43.36 -14.43 40.31
C LEU A 14 -43.23 -12.91 40.12
N LEU A 15 -44.10 -12.17 40.80
CA LEU A 15 -43.98 -10.74 41.02
C LEU A 15 -42.87 -10.46 42.03
N LEU A 16 -41.78 -9.84 41.61
CA LEU A 16 -40.85 -9.12 42.45
C LEU A 16 -40.54 -7.79 41.80
N SER A 17 -41.01 -6.72 42.41
CA SER A 17 -40.66 -5.35 42.10
C SER A 17 -39.18 -5.12 42.39
N GLY A 18 -38.38 -4.95 41.39
CA GLY A 18 -36.98 -4.56 41.47
C GLY A 18 -36.66 -3.52 40.43
N CYS A 19 -36.20 -2.35 40.83
CA CYS A 19 -35.70 -1.29 39.96
C CYS A 19 -34.66 -1.86 38.98
N THR A 20 -35.01 -1.85 37.71
CA THR A 20 -34.03 -2.13 36.65
C THR A 20 -33.19 -0.87 36.45
N ILE A 21 -31.98 -0.91 36.93
CA ILE A 21 -30.94 0.10 36.58
C ILE A 21 -30.49 -0.26 35.17
N TYR A 22 -30.88 0.55 34.19
CA TYR A 22 -30.26 0.50 32.86
C TYR A 22 -28.88 1.12 32.99
N ILE A 23 -27.84 0.28 32.96
CA ILE A 23 -26.48 0.73 32.67
C ILE A 23 -26.40 0.80 31.17
N GLU A 24 -26.52 2.00 30.60
CA GLU A 24 -26.10 2.24 29.22
C GLU A 24 -24.57 2.06 29.21
N LEU A 25 -24.10 0.96 28.63
CA LEU A 25 -22.71 0.81 28.24
C LEU A 25 -22.54 1.65 26.98
N PRO A 26 -21.72 2.70 26.99
CA PRO A 26 -21.32 3.39 25.78
C PRO A 26 -20.33 2.49 25.04
N TRP A 27 -20.44 2.48 23.69
CA TRP A 27 -19.57 1.83 22.71
C TRP A 27 -19.93 0.36 22.39
N GLU A 28 -21.04 0.14 21.71
CA GLU A 28 -21.02 -0.87 20.66
C GLU A 28 -20.26 -0.23 19.49
N ASP A 29 -19.04 -0.71 19.26
CA ASP A 29 -18.27 -0.44 18.06
C ASP A 29 -19.00 -1.11 16.90
N ASP A 30 -19.77 -0.31 16.16
CA ASP A 30 -20.62 -0.78 15.05
C ASP A 30 -19.76 -1.00 13.79
N THR A 31 -18.55 -1.58 13.96
CA THR A 31 -17.76 -2.14 12.87
C THR A 31 -18.30 -3.53 12.51
N GLN A 32 -19.53 -3.57 11.97
CA GLN A 32 -19.94 -4.72 11.19
C GLN A 32 -19.01 -4.82 9.99
N PRO A 33 -18.39 -6.01 9.72
CA PRO A 33 -17.60 -6.21 8.52
C PRO A 33 -18.44 -5.75 7.31
N GLN A 34 -17.93 -4.78 6.55
CA GLN A 34 -18.62 -4.37 5.33
C GLN A 34 -18.53 -5.54 4.35
N THR A 35 -19.66 -6.20 4.10
CA THR A 35 -19.75 -7.18 3.03
C THR A 35 -19.75 -6.43 1.71
N VAL A 36 -18.68 -6.58 0.94
CA VAL A 36 -18.54 -6.00 -0.41
C VAL A 36 -19.34 -6.90 -1.37
N SER A 37 -20.22 -6.30 -2.16
CA SER A 37 -20.95 -7.00 -3.21
C SER A 37 -20.45 -6.50 -4.57
N GLY A 38 -19.61 -7.27 -5.24
CA GLY A 38 -19.02 -6.92 -6.54
C GLY A 38 -18.10 -8.03 -7.02
N ASP A 39 -17.46 -7.82 -8.16
CA ASP A 39 -16.52 -8.79 -8.75
C ASP A 39 -15.16 -8.81 -8.03
N GLY A 40 -14.98 -7.98 -7.00
CA GLY A 40 -13.75 -7.85 -6.23
C GLY A 40 -12.87 -6.70 -6.72
N LEU A 41 -11.76 -6.49 -6.01
CA LEU A 41 -10.67 -5.61 -6.43
C LEU A 41 -9.53 -6.45 -6.99
N VAL A 42 -9.11 -6.19 -8.21
CA VAL A 42 -7.94 -6.82 -8.81
C VAL A 42 -6.86 -5.76 -9.00
N VAL A 43 -5.66 -6.04 -8.48
CA VAL A 43 -4.48 -5.20 -8.63
C VAL A 43 -3.43 -5.96 -9.43
N HIS A 44 -3.05 -5.43 -10.58
CA HIS A 44 -2.05 -6.00 -11.46
C HIS A 44 -0.75 -5.18 -11.31
N PHE A 45 0.29 -5.79 -10.80
CA PHE A 45 1.64 -5.24 -10.83
C PHE A 45 2.32 -5.76 -12.09
N LEU A 46 2.44 -4.92 -13.11
CA LEU A 46 2.95 -5.33 -14.41
C LEU A 46 4.47 -5.50 -14.38
N ASP A 47 4.97 -6.55 -15.04
CA ASP A 47 6.40 -6.64 -15.33
C ASP A 47 6.74 -5.71 -16.49
N VAL A 48 7.23 -4.54 -16.15
CA VAL A 48 7.72 -3.49 -17.04
C VAL A 48 9.25 -3.29 -16.86
N GLY A 49 9.94 -4.35 -16.40
CA GLY A 49 11.36 -4.26 -16.13
C GLY A 49 11.66 -3.35 -14.92
N GLN A 50 12.70 -2.49 -15.07
CA GLN A 50 13.11 -1.55 -14.02
C GLN A 50 12.23 -0.31 -14.06
N ALA A 51 10.98 -0.44 -13.59
CA ALA A 51 9.95 0.60 -13.65
C ALA A 51 8.71 0.20 -12.84
N ASP A 52 7.78 1.12 -12.63
CA ASP A 52 6.51 0.89 -11.95
C ASP A 52 5.31 1.00 -12.91
N CYS A 53 4.42 0.04 -12.81
CA CYS A 53 3.11 0.12 -13.45
C CYS A 53 2.11 -0.77 -12.70
N ALA A 54 1.00 -0.21 -12.25
CA ALA A 54 -0.09 -0.98 -11.64
C ALA A 54 -1.44 -0.60 -12.23
N LEU A 55 -2.18 -1.62 -12.73
CA LEU A 55 -3.59 -1.50 -13.13
C LEU A 55 -4.46 -2.00 -11.98
N LEU A 56 -5.45 -1.23 -11.59
CA LEU A 56 -6.46 -1.61 -10.60
C LEU A 56 -7.83 -1.65 -11.25
N GLU A 57 -8.55 -2.74 -11.02
CA GLU A 57 -9.92 -2.95 -11.53
C GLU A 57 -10.87 -3.25 -10.37
N CYS A 58 -12.01 -2.57 -10.33
CA CYS A 58 -13.04 -2.79 -9.31
C CYS A 58 -14.42 -2.46 -9.90
N ASP A 59 -15.36 -3.41 -9.84
CA ASP A 59 -16.75 -3.23 -10.28
C ASP A 59 -16.88 -2.64 -11.71
N GLY A 60 -16.05 -3.08 -12.64
CA GLY A 60 -16.05 -2.62 -14.02
C GLY A 60 -15.43 -1.23 -14.25
N GLN A 61 -14.85 -0.63 -13.23
CA GLN A 61 -14.02 0.58 -13.33
C GLN A 61 -12.54 0.21 -13.26
N ALA A 62 -11.70 1.03 -13.89
CA ALA A 62 -10.26 0.82 -13.92
C ALA A 62 -9.50 2.11 -13.62
N MET A 63 -8.35 1.99 -12.96
CA MET A 63 -7.39 3.07 -12.83
C MET A 63 -5.96 2.55 -13.01
N LEU A 64 -5.08 3.46 -13.42
CA LEU A 64 -3.66 3.16 -13.63
C LEU A 64 -2.81 4.01 -12.68
N ILE A 65 -1.86 3.36 -12.01
CA ILE A 65 -0.81 4.03 -11.21
C ILE A 65 0.52 3.74 -11.89
N ASP A 66 1.15 4.78 -12.40
CA ASP A 66 2.37 4.76 -13.20
C ASP A 66 2.25 3.96 -14.51
N GLY A 67 3.21 4.09 -15.38
CA GLY A 67 3.13 3.56 -16.74
C GLY A 67 4.43 2.94 -17.29
N GLY A 68 5.39 2.63 -16.41
CA GLY A 68 6.67 2.09 -16.85
C GLY A 68 7.53 3.10 -17.64
N ASN A 69 8.51 2.59 -18.36
CA ASN A 69 9.36 3.38 -19.25
C ASN A 69 8.64 3.74 -20.56
N VAL A 70 9.23 4.63 -21.35
CA VAL A 70 8.73 4.97 -22.69
C VAL A 70 8.65 3.74 -23.58
N ASP A 71 9.62 2.84 -23.51
CA ASP A 71 9.69 1.61 -24.31
C ASP A 71 8.59 0.61 -23.94
N ASP A 72 7.98 0.70 -22.76
CA ASP A 72 6.87 -0.15 -22.30
C ASP A 72 5.51 0.29 -22.85
N SER A 73 5.43 1.44 -23.54
CA SER A 73 4.18 2.03 -24.05
C SER A 73 3.32 1.04 -24.82
N GLN A 74 3.93 0.23 -25.71
CA GLN A 74 3.18 -0.73 -26.52
C GLN A 74 2.68 -1.93 -25.68
N LEU A 75 3.50 -2.40 -24.74
CA LEU A 75 3.14 -3.46 -23.80
C LEU A 75 1.93 -3.01 -22.98
N LEU A 76 2.01 -1.82 -22.39
CA LEU A 76 0.95 -1.27 -21.52
C LEU A 76 -0.36 -1.08 -22.29
N VAL A 77 -0.31 -0.47 -23.47
CA VAL A 77 -1.50 -0.31 -24.32
C VAL A 77 -2.12 -1.66 -24.70
N SER A 78 -1.29 -2.66 -25.05
CA SER A 78 -1.77 -4.00 -25.39
C SER A 78 -2.34 -4.72 -24.17
N TYR A 79 -1.75 -4.52 -22.99
CA TYR A 79 -2.23 -5.10 -21.75
C TYR A 79 -3.62 -4.58 -21.37
N LEU A 80 -3.83 -3.27 -21.42
CA LEU A 80 -5.14 -2.65 -21.18
C LEU A 80 -6.20 -3.16 -22.16
N GLU A 81 -5.83 -3.36 -23.44
CA GLU A 81 -6.73 -3.93 -24.44
C GLU A 81 -7.11 -5.38 -24.13
N GLN A 82 -6.16 -6.20 -23.64
CA GLN A 82 -6.40 -7.58 -23.23
C GLN A 82 -7.27 -7.68 -21.97
N GLN A 83 -7.24 -6.67 -21.09
CA GLN A 83 -8.13 -6.58 -19.93
C GLN A 83 -9.48 -5.93 -20.29
N TYR A 84 -9.75 -5.63 -21.58
CA TYR A 84 -10.98 -5.01 -22.08
C TYR A 84 -11.27 -3.64 -21.43
N ILE A 85 -10.22 -2.88 -21.13
CA ILE A 85 -10.36 -1.53 -20.57
C ILE A 85 -10.77 -0.58 -21.68
N ASP A 86 -11.90 0.10 -21.53
CA ASP A 86 -12.37 1.13 -22.46
C ASP A 86 -12.05 2.54 -21.97
N THR A 87 -12.17 2.77 -20.65
CA THR A 87 -11.97 4.07 -19.99
C THR A 87 -11.24 3.87 -18.68
N LEU A 88 -10.56 4.91 -18.23
CA LEU A 88 -9.86 4.94 -16.93
C LEU A 88 -10.51 5.99 -16.03
N THR A 89 -11.01 5.59 -14.87
CA THR A 89 -11.51 6.50 -13.84
C THR A 89 -10.42 7.45 -13.37
N ALA A 90 -9.19 6.94 -13.26
CA ALA A 90 -8.03 7.77 -12.93
C ALA A 90 -6.76 7.26 -13.62
N VAL A 91 -5.89 8.20 -13.97
CA VAL A 91 -4.47 7.94 -14.29
C VAL A 91 -3.64 8.71 -13.28
N ILE A 92 -2.82 8.00 -12.52
CA ILE A 92 -1.97 8.55 -11.47
C ILE A 92 -0.52 8.39 -11.89
N CYS A 93 0.22 9.49 -12.02
CA CYS A 93 1.66 9.52 -12.12
C CYS A 93 2.20 9.82 -10.72
N THR A 94 2.88 8.85 -10.08
CA THR A 94 3.36 9.06 -8.71
C THR A 94 4.39 10.17 -8.65
N HIS A 95 5.33 10.19 -9.58
CA HIS A 95 6.29 11.27 -9.73
C HIS A 95 6.83 11.34 -11.19
N ALA A 96 7.66 12.34 -11.48
CA ALA A 96 7.94 12.73 -12.87
C ALA A 96 9.10 12.00 -13.55
N HIS A 97 9.71 10.98 -12.94
CA HIS A 97 10.76 10.18 -13.57
C HIS A 97 10.20 9.28 -14.69
N GLU A 98 11.06 8.96 -15.68
CA GLU A 98 10.64 8.26 -16.89
C GLU A 98 10.08 6.87 -16.62
N ASP A 99 10.67 6.13 -15.71
CA ASP A 99 10.28 4.78 -15.30
C ASP A 99 8.92 4.70 -14.57
N HIS A 100 8.25 5.85 -14.40
CA HIS A 100 6.89 5.99 -13.88
C HIS A 100 5.95 6.64 -14.88
N VAL A 101 6.37 7.75 -15.51
CA VAL A 101 5.51 8.49 -16.44
C VAL A 101 5.60 7.95 -17.87
N GLY A 102 6.57 7.08 -18.18
CA GLY A 102 7.00 6.76 -19.53
C GLY A 102 5.92 6.33 -20.51
N GLY A 103 5.12 5.34 -20.15
CA GLY A 103 4.03 4.82 -20.99
C GLY A 103 2.72 5.62 -20.89
N LEU A 104 2.53 6.48 -19.89
CA LEU A 104 1.28 7.21 -19.66
C LEU A 104 0.86 8.10 -20.85
N PRO A 105 1.77 8.79 -21.58
CA PRO A 105 1.39 9.54 -22.79
C PRO A 105 0.71 8.67 -23.85
N ALA A 106 1.16 7.42 -24.03
CA ALA A 106 0.58 6.50 -25.01
C ALA A 106 -0.80 6.00 -24.56
N VAL A 107 -0.97 5.74 -23.27
CA VAL A 107 -2.28 5.41 -22.68
C VAL A 107 -3.26 6.56 -22.88
N LEU A 108 -2.90 7.78 -22.50
CA LEU A 108 -3.74 8.97 -22.66
C LEU A 108 -4.00 9.35 -24.14
N ALA A 109 -3.16 8.88 -25.05
CA ALA A 109 -3.40 9.04 -26.51
C ALA A 109 -4.48 8.08 -27.02
N LYS A 110 -4.67 6.92 -26.38
CA LYS A 110 -5.58 5.84 -26.82
C LYS A 110 -6.83 5.71 -25.96
N TYR A 111 -6.71 5.83 -24.64
CA TYR A 111 -7.80 5.63 -23.68
C TYR A 111 -8.27 6.95 -23.11
N GLN A 112 -9.59 7.06 -22.90
CA GLN A 112 -10.18 8.21 -22.20
C GLN A 112 -9.95 8.06 -20.69
N ALA A 113 -9.47 9.11 -20.04
CA ALA A 113 -9.41 9.22 -18.59
C ALA A 113 -10.49 10.19 -18.09
N GLU A 114 -11.00 9.97 -16.87
CA GLU A 114 -11.89 10.93 -16.20
C GLU A 114 -11.09 11.96 -15.42
N THR A 115 -10.00 11.52 -14.76
CA THR A 115 -9.10 12.39 -14.00
C THR A 115 -7.66 11.95 -14.15
N VAL A 116 -6.75 12.91 -14.17
CA VAL A 116 -5.29 12.67 -14.23
C VAL A 116 -4.63 13.37 -13.05
N TYR A 117 -3.87 12.60 -12.27
CA TYR A 117 -3.16 13.08 -11.10
C TYR A 117 -1.64 13.02 -11.28
N ALA A 118 -0.95 14.01 -10.77
CA ALA A 118 0.51 13.98 -10.57
C ALA A 118 0.90 14.99 -9.47
N PRO A 119 2.08 14.89 -8.86
CA PRO A 119 2.50 15.82 -7.81
C PRO A 119 2.87 17.21 -8.33
N VAL A 120 3.12 17.32 -9.64
CA VAL A 120 3.51 18.57 -10.32
C VAL A 120 2.79 18.69 -11.66
N THR A 121 2.66 19.90 -12.18
CA THR A 121 2.09 20.18 -13.52
C THR A 121 3.15 20.44 -14.58
N GLU A 122 4.40 20.61 -14.17
CA GLU A 122 5.55 20.88 -15.05
C GLU A 122 6.78 20.11 -14.55
N TYR A 123 7.54 19.55 -15.48
CA TYR A 123 8.84 18.91 -15.21
C TYR A 123 9.73 18.99 -16.45
N SER A 124 11.05 19.06 -16.26
CA SER A 124 12.03 19.31 -17.33
C SER A 124 12.34 18.07 -18.18
N SER A 125 11.38 17.17 -18.40
CA SER A 125 11.54 16.03 -19.32
C SER A 125 10.53 16.08 -20.47
N LYS A 126 10.93 15.53 -21.61
CA LYS A 126 10.06 15.47 -22.79
C LYS A 126 8.85 14.57 -22.52
N VAL A 127 9.05 13.44 -21.86
CA VAL A 127 7.97 12.49 -21.60
C VAL A 127 6.91 13.06 -20.68
N PHE A 128 7.30 13.81 -19.64
CA PHE A 128 6.36 14.48 -18.76
C PHE A 128 5.60 15.60 -19.50
N SER A 129 6.28 16.34 -20.38
CA SER A 129 5.63 17.33 -21.23
C SER A 129 4.62 16.69 -22.19
N ASP A 130 4.92 15.50 -22.74
CA ASP A 130 3.99 14.74 -23.57
C ASP A 130 2.81 14.21 -22.70
N PHE A 131 3.02 13.77 -21.46
CA PHE A 131 1.96 13.39 -20.51
C PHE A 131 0.97 14.54 -20.28
N VAL A 132 1.45 15.73 -19.94
CA VAL A 132 0.62 16.93 -19.77
C VAL A 132 -0.12 17.30 -21.07
N LYS A 133 0.55 17.22 -22.21
CA LYS A 133 -0.04 17.50 -23.53
C LYS A 133 -1.17 16.53 -23.88
N TYR A 134 -1.02 15.23 -23.65
CA TYR A 134 -2.07 14.25 -23.95
C TYR A 134 -3.22 14.33 -22.97
N THR A 135 -2.97 14.67 -21.69
CA THR A 135 -4.00 15.08 -20.72
C THR A 135 -4.82 16.26 -21.27
N GLY A 136 -4.16 17.32 -21.74
CA GLY A 136 -4.82 18.49 -22.29
C GLY A 136 -5.61 18.21 -23.58
N ARG A 137 -5.20 17.22 -24.40
CA ARG A 137 -5.96 16.81 -25.59
C ARG A 137 -7.32 16.19 -25.27
N GLN A 138 -7.48 15.64 -24.08
CA GLN A 138 -8.74 15.11 -23.57
C GLN A 138 -9.62 16.21 -22.93
N GLY A 139 -9.17 17.46 -22.93
CA GLY A 139 -9.86 18.57 -22.23
C GLY A 139 -9.65 18.59 -20.72
N LEU A 140 -8.70 17.76 -20.25
CA LEU A 140 -8.34 17.66 -18.82
C LEU A 140 -7.12 18.52 -18.49
N SER A 141 -6.91 18.73 -17.20
CA SER A 141 -5.66 19.24 -16.65
C SER A 141 -5.15 18.28 -15.59
N VAL A 142 -3.83 18.26 -15.40
CA VAL A 142 -3.23 17.49 -14.31
C VAL A 142 -3.69 18.08 -12.97
N THR A 143 -4.23 17.23 -12.12
CA THR A 143 -4.68 17.57 -10.76
C THR A 143 -3.60 17.20 -9.76
N ILE A 144 -3.20 18.15 -8.92
CA ILE A 144 -2.30 17.89 -7.78
C ILE A 144 -3.19 17.60 -6.57
N PRO A 145 -3.23 16.35 -6.08
CA PRO A 145 -4.05 16.02 -4.92
C PRO A 145 -3.38 16.51 -3.63
N SER A 146 -4.19 16.74 -2.60
CA SER A 146 -3.73 17.01 -1.25
C SER A 146 -3.81 15.76 -0.38
N PRO A 147 -2.95 15.61 0.65
CA PRO A 147 -3.12 14.56 1.64
C PRO A 147 -4.54 14.60 2.25
N GLY A 148 -5.20 13.43 2.25
CA GLY A 148 -6.60 13.29 2.68
C GLY A 148 -7.63 13.36 1.55
N ASP A 149 -7.27 13.80 0.34
CA ASP A 149 -8.18 13.73 -0.81
C ASP A 149 -8.52 12.29 -1.16
N THR A 150 -9.78 12.04 -1.49
CA THR A 150 -10.29 10.69 -1.77
C THR A 150 -11.18 10.66 -3.00
N PHE A 151 -11.21 9.48 -3.66
CA PHE A 151 -12.21 9.16 -4.68
C PHE A 151 -12.57 7.67 -4.62
N ARG A 152 -13.54 7.26 -5.42
CA ARG A 152 -13.96 5.85 -5.52
C ARG A 152 -13.49 5.24 -6.84
N LEU A 153 -13.05 3.97 -6.74
CA LEU A 153 -12.92 3.05 -7.86
C LEU A 153 -13.87 1.89 -7.60
N GLY A 154 -15.05 1.90 -8.20
CA GLY A 154 -16.13 1.00 -7.80
C GLY A 154 -16.44 1.15 -6.31
N GLN A 155 -16.38 0.05 -5.56
CA GLN A 155 -16.53 0.06 -4.11
C GLN A 155 -15.22 0.33 -3.36
N ALA A 156 -14.07 0.26 -4.02
CA ALA A 156 -12.80 0.58 -3.40
C ALA A 156 -12.67 2.08 -3.11
N GLN A 157 -12.12 2.43 -1.96
CA GLN A 157 -11.78 3.80 -1.61
C GLN A 157 -10.31 4.05 -1.88
N VAL A 158 -10.03 5.08 -2.67
CA VAL A 158 -8.67 5.55 -2.96
C VAL A 158 -8.43 6.83 -2.16
N THR A 159 -7.31 6.91 -1.45
CA THR A 159 -6.93 8.06 -0.61
C THR A 159 -5.48 8.44 -0.91
N PHE A 160 -5.24 9.73 -1.15
CA PHE A 160 -3.90 10.27 -1.23
C PHE A 160 -3.39 10.60 0.18
N LEU A 161 -2.25 10.05 0.57
CA LEU A 161 -1.64 10.26 1.89
C LEU A 161 -0.43 11.19 1.84
N GLY A 162 0.20 11.31 0.70
CA GLY A 162 1.40 12.11 0.46
C GLY A 162 1.51 12.60 -0.99
N PRO A 163 2.47 13.50 -1.26
CA PRO A 163 3.47 14.03 -0.34
C PRO A 163 2.89 15.03 0.66
N VAL A 164 3.43 15.08 1.89
CA VAL A 164 2.92 15.95 2.97
C VAL A 164 3.51 17.36 2.96
N LYS A 165 4.56 17.56 2.19
CA LYS A 165 5.19 18.88 1.93
C LYS A 165 5.77 18.92 0.51
N GLN A 166 6.36 20.04 0.13
CA GLN A 166 7.15 20.13 -1.11
C GLN A 166 8.57 19.61 -0.86
N TYR A 167 9.10 18.88 -1.83
CA TYR A 167 10.46 18.32 -1.80
C TYR A 167 11.25 18.81 -3.02
N GLU A 168 12.56 18.96 -2.85
CA GLU A 168 13.48 19.25 -3.96
C GLU A 168 13.80 17.97 -4.75
N ASP A 169 13.91 16.84 -4.06
CA ASP A 169 14.10 15.54 -4.66
C ASP A 169 12.82 15.02 -5.31
N THR A 170 12.91 14.63 -6.59
CA THR A 170 11.75 14.19 -7.38
C THR A 170 11.13 12.91 -6.82
N ASN A 171 11.92 11.96 -6.30
CA ASN A 171 11.42 10.74 -5.69
C ASN A 171 10.53 11.04 -4.49
N ASN A 172 10.94 11.98 -3.65
CA ASN A 172 10.19 12.40 -2.48
C ASN A 172 8.89 13.16 -2.81
N THR A 173 8.71 13.58 -4.06
CA THR A 173 7.40 14.14 -4.51
C THR A 173 6.36 13.06 -4.80
N SER A 174 6.69 11.78 -4.69
CA SER A 174 5.81 10.65 -4.99
C SER A 174 4.47 10.77 -4.30
N LEU A 175 3.39 10.65 -5.08
CA LEU A 175 2.04 10.50 -4.55
C LEU A 175 1.95 9.17 -3.81
N VAL A 176 1.61 9.23 -2.53
CA VAL A 176 1.36 8.04 -1.72
C VAL A 176 -0.12 7.73 -1.75
N VAL A 177 -0.48 6.55 -2.27
CA VAL A 177 -1.86 6.18 -2.55
C VAL A 177 -2.23 4.94 -1.75
N LYS A 178 -3.25 5.06 -0.89
CA LYS A 178 -3.86 3.94 -0.16
C LYS A 178 -5.18 3.56 -0.83
N VAL A 179 -5.37 2.26 -1.08
CA VAL A 179 -6.60 1.70 -1.65
C VAL A 179 -7.18 0.71 -0.65
N VAL A 180 -8.43 0.92 -0.25
CA VAL A 180 -9.14 0.05 0.71
C VAL A 180 -10.36 -0.55 0.03
N TYR A 181 -10.48 -1.88 0.12
CA TYR A 181 -11.63 -2.63 -0.38
C TYR A 181 -12.11 -3.63 0.68
N GLY A 182 -13.26 -3.36 1.30
CA GLY A 182 -13.73 -4.12 2.45
C GLY A 182 -12.76 -4.02 3.64
N GLN A 183 -12.17 -5.14 4.03
CA GLN A 183 -11.16 -5.24 5.10
C GLN A 183 -9.73 -5.33 4.56
N THR A 184 -9.56 -5.31 3.23
CA THR A 184 -8.23 -5.41 2.61
C THR A 184 -7.73 -4.05 2.14
N SER A 185 -6.41 -3.91 2.09
CA SER A 185 -5.77 -2.64 1.79
C SER A 185 -4.45 -2.77 1.05
N PHE A 186 -4.20 -1.81 0.17
CA PHE A 186 -2.98 -1.71 -0.65
C PHE A 186 -2.38 -0.32 -0.47
N LEU A 187 -1.05 -0.25 -0.36
CA LEU A 187 -0.32 1.01 -0.28
C LEU A 187 0.71 1.10 -1.41
N PHE A 188 0.63 2.17 -2.17
CA PHE A 188 1.58 2.52 -3.25
C PHE A 188 2.35 3.76 -2.83
N THR A 189 3.67 3.73 -2.92
CA THR A 189 4.53 4.81 -2.43
C THR A 189 5.39 5.45 -3.52
N GLY A 190 5.27 4.95 -4.76
CA GLY A 190 6.19 5.32 -5.83
C GLY A 190 7.63 5.13 -5.36
N ASP A 191 8.45 6.14 -5.56
CA ASP A 191 9.85 6.13 -5.16
C ASP A 191 10.14 6.96 -3.91
N MET A 192 9.12 7.19 -3.07
CA MET A 192 9.26 7.90 -1.80
C MET A 192 10.45 7.37 -1.00
N GLU A 193 11.35 8.25 -0.63
CA GLU A 193 12.55 7.94 0.15
C GLU A 193 12.37 8.24 1.65
N LYS A 194 13.36 7.85 2.45
CA LYS A 194 13.30 7.92 3.93
C LYS A 194 12.94 9.29 4.49
N GLU A 195 13.37 10.38 3.83
CA GLU A 195 12.99 11.73 4.27
C GLU A 195 11.46 11.88 4.23
N ALA A 196 10.85 11.57 3.09
CA ALA A 196 9.41 11.70 2.93
C ALA A 196 8.63 10.63 3.72
N GLU A 197 9.20 9.41 3.90
CA GLU A 197 8.62 8.42 4.81
C GLU A 197 8.52 8.97 6.24
N HIS A 198 9.58 9.60 6.76
CA HIS A 198 9.60 10.16 8.12
C HIS A 198 8.60 11.31 8.26
N ASP A 199 8.57 12.23 7.27
CA ASP A 199 7.63 13.34 7.29
C ASP A 199 6.16 12.86 7.23
N LEU A 200 5.88 11.84 6.42
CA LEU A 200 4.55 11.21 6.36
C LEU A 200 4.17 10.63 7.72
N LEU A 201 5.04 9.84 8.32
CA LEU A 201 4.82 9.22 9.64
C LEU A 201 4.63 10.25 10.75
N ASP A 202 5.28 11.40 10.66
CA ASP A 202 5.14 12.47 11.65
C ASP A 202 3.78 13.21 11.57
N THR A 203 2.99 12.99 10.51
CA THR A 203 1.59 13.46 10.41
C THR A 203 0.59 12.45 10.99
N GLU A 204 1.05 11.27 11.45
CA GLU A 204 0.26 10.20 12.06
C GLU A 204 -0.95 9.73 11.22
N PRO A 205 -0.84 9.53 9.88
CA PRO A 205 -1.93 9.00 9.09
C PRO A 205 -2.06 7.49 9.30
N ASP A 206 -3.22 6.93 8.99
CA ASP A 206 -3.37 5.47 8.87
C ASP A 206 -2.76 4.99 7.55
N ILE A 207 -1.51 4.54 7.62
CA ILE A 207 -0.76 3.96 6.49
C ILE A 207 -0.76 2.43 6.49
N SER A 208 -1.47 1.78 7.44
CA SER A 208 -1.53 0.32 7.52
C SER A 208 -2.04 -0.28 6.19
N ALA A 209 -1.44 -1.38 5.74
CA ALA A 209 -1.85 -2.04 4.50
C ALA A 209 -1.46 -3.51 4.50
N ASP A 210 -2.30 -4.36 3.89
CA ASP A 210 -2.00 -5.79 3.72
C ASP A 210 -0.93 -6.03 2.65
N VAL A 211 -0.95 -5.21 1.60
CA VAL A 211 0.00 -5.25 0.48
C VAL A 211 0.68 -3.90 0.34
N LEU A 212 2.00 -3.89 0.42
CA LEU A 212 2.83 -2.73 0.11
C LEU A 212 3.48 -2.90 -1.26
N LYS A 213 3.27 -1.95 -2.19
CA LYS A 213 4.20 -1.76 -3.30
C LYS A 213 5.47 -1.14 -2.71
N VAL A 214 6.52 -1.92 -2.63
CA VAL A 214 7.80 -1.51 -2.02
C VAL A 214 8.38 -0.31 -2.76
N GLY A 215 8.77 0.70 -2.01
CA GLY A 215 9.24 1.96 -2.57
C GLY A 215 10.53 1.82 -3.37
N HIS A 216 10.66 2.61 -4.44
CA HIS A 216 11.85 2.83 -5.23
C HIS A 216 12.52 1.53 -5.69
N HIS A 217 11.70 0.60 -6.22
CA HIS A 217 12.10 -0.72 -6.74
C HIS A 217 12.96 -1.55 -5.76
N GLY A 218 12.85 -1.29 -4.46
CA GLY A 218 13.70 -1.89 -3.44
C GLY A 218 15.06 -1.21 -3.26
N SER A 219 15.17 0.09 -3.55
CA SER A 219 16.34 0.90 -3.19
C SER A 219 16.53 0.98 -1.68
N ASP A 220 17.78 1.00 -1.22
CA ASP A 220 18.12 1.17 0.19
C ASP A 220 17.81 2.57 0.73
N THR A 221 17.53 3.54 -0.16
CA THR A 221 17.06 4.89 0.20
C THR A 221 15.64 4.92 0.73
N SER A 222 14.86 3.84 0.48
CA SER A 222 13.44 3.69 0.82
C SER A 222 13.18 2.53 1.78
N SER A 223 11.91 2.35 2.15
CA SER A 223 11.42 1.22 2.98
C SER A 223 12.20 1.09 4.29
N SER A 224 12.26 2.20 5.05
CA SER A 224 12.90 2.21 6.37
C SER A 224 12.22 1.24 7.34
N TYR A 225 12.94 0.79 8.37
CA TYR A 225 12.36 -0.09 9.39
C TYR A 225 11.12 0.54 10.07
N ARG A 226 11.18 1.84 10.40
CA ARG A 226 10.04 2.55 10.99
C ARG A 226 8.83 2.49 10.05
N PHE A 227 9.04 2.81 8.76
CA PHE A 227 7.98 2.79 7.78
C PHE A 227 7.36 1.39 7.62
N LEU A 228 8.17 0.36 7.45
CA LEU A 228 7.69 -1.02 7.34
C LEU A 228 6.94 -1.50 8.58
N TYR A 229 7.33 -1.03 9.78
CA TYR A 229 6.64 -1.35 11.03
C TYR A 229 5.26 -0.70 11.11
N GLU A 230 5.14 0.57 10.71
CA GLU A 230 3.87 1.29 10.76
C GLU A 230 2.90 0.83 9.66
N VAL A 231 3.40 0.54 8.44
CA VAL A 231 2.56 -0.05 7.37
C VAL A 231 2.11 -1.45 7.73
N ASN A 232 2.96 -2.24 8.34
CA ASN A 232 2.70 -3.60 8.79
C ASN A 232 2.14 -4.56 7.70
N PRO A 233 2.71 -4.61 6.50
CA PRO A 233 2.14 -5.40 5.41
C PRO A 233 2.44 -6.89 5.59
N THR A 234 1.53 -7.74 5.12
CA THR A 234 1.79 -9.18 4.96
C THR A 234 2.62 -9.44 3.72
N TYR A 235 2.38 -8.67 2.65
CA TYR A 235 3.02 -8.84 1.35
C TYR A 235 3.70 -7.54 0.89
N GLY A 236 4.92 -7.68 0.36
CA GLY A 236 5.66 -6.60 -0.29
C GLY A 236 5.87 -6.95 -1.77
N VAL A 237 5.27 -6.18 -2.67
CA VAL A 237 5.48 -6.33 -4.11
C VAL A 237 6.63 -5.42 -4.52
N ILE A 238 7.65 -5.98 -5.17
CA ILE A 238 8.81 -5.24 -5.69
C ILE A 238 8.73 -5.27 -7.21
N SER A 239 8.37 -4.16 -7.83
CA SER A 239 8.49 -3.97 -9.28
C SER A 239 9.95 -3.65 -9.59
N VAL A 240 10.63 -4.54 -10.29
CA VAL A 240 12.09 -4.45 -10.52
C VAL A 240 12.48 -5.26 -11.75
N GLY A 241 13.46 -4.79 -12.50
CA GLY A 241 13.95 -5.47 -13.70
C GLY A 241 15.06 -6.48 -13.41
N ALA A 242 15.00 -7.64 -14.04
CA ALA A 242 16.06 -8.63 -13.95
C ALA A 242 17.41 -8.07 -14.48
N GLY A 243 18.46 -8.20 -13.68
CA GLY A 243 19.80 -7.74 -14.07
C GLY A 243 19.92 -6.23 -14.25
N ASN A 244 19.09 -5.43 -13.62
CA ASN A 244 19.11 -3.97 -13.68
C ASN A 244 20.47 -3.41 -13.24
N SER A 245 20.83 -2.23 -13.75
CA SER A 245 22.13 -1.60 -13.48
C SER A 245 22.23 -0.92 -12.11
N TYR A 246 21.12 -0.77 -11.40
CA TYR A 246 21.07 -0.13 -10.08
C TYR A 246 21.39 -1.09 -8.95
N GLY A 247 21.33 -2.41 -9.21
CA GLY A 247 21.49 -3.44 -8.18
C GLY A 247 20.25 -3.64 -7.31
N HIS A 248 19.10 -3.15 -7.77
CA HIS A 248 17.82 -3.33 -7.08
C HIS A 248 17.25 -4.75 -7.26
N PRO A 249 16.50 -5.27 -6.27
CA PRO A 249 16.38 -4.70 -4.92
C PRO A 249 17.71 -4.86 -4.17
N HIS A 250 18.10 -3.85 -3.38
CA HIS A 250 19.26 -3.93 -2.53
C HIS A 250 19.09 -4.99 -1.43
N GLU A 251 20.18 -5.70 -1.10
CA GLU A 251 20.15 -6.78 -0.10
C GLU A 251 19.64 -6.27 1.27
N GLU A 252 19.95 -5.02 1.61
CA GLU A 252 19.50 -4.37 2.83
C GLU A 252 17.96 -4.25 2.89
N VAL A 253 17.29 -4.00 1.75
CA VAL A 253 15.82 -3.94 1.70
C VAL A 253 15.23 -5.33 1.78
N VAL A 254 15.77 -6.28 1.01
CA VAL A 254 15.36 -7.69 1.06
C VAL A 254 15.46 -8.22 2.50
N SER A 255 16.56 -7.92 3.19
CA SER A 255 16.77 -8.30 4.59
C SER A 255 15.76 -7.62 5.53
N ARG A 256 15.50 -6.31 5.37
CA ARG A 256 14.51 -5.58 6.19
C ARG A 256 13.11 -6.15 6.03
N LEU A 257 12.69 -6.45 4.81
CA LEU A 257 11.39 -7.08 4.53
C LEU A 257 11.30 -8.47 5.18
N LYS A 258 12.35 -9.28 5.04
CA LYS A 258 12.44 -10.60 5.67
C LYS A 258 12.39 -10.53 7.19
N ASP A 259 13.14 -9.60 7.80
CA ASP A 259 13.17 -9.37 9.23
C ASP A 259 11.82 -8.91 9.77
N ALA A 260 11.06 -8.15 8.95
CA ALA A 260 9.69 -7.76 9.23
C ALA A 260 8.66 -8.88 8.95
N GLY A 261 9.09 -10.06 8.47
CA GLY A 261 8.20 -11.18 8.14
C GLY A 261 7.28 -10.92 6.94
N ILE A 262 7.71 -10.05 6.02
CA ILE A 262 6.96 -9.66 4.83
C ILE A 262 7.28 -10.63 3.70
N VAL A 263 6.26 -11.26 3.13
CA VAL A 263 6.39 -12.10 1.93
C VAL A 263 6.73 -11.24 0.73
N GLN A 264 7.85 -11.52 0.07
CA GLN A 264 8.35 -10.73 -1.04
C GLN A 264 7.89 -11.33 -2.38
N LEU A 265 7.21 -10.51 -3.18
CA LEU A 265 6.72 -10.84 -4.51
C LEU A 265 7.46 -9.94 -5.51
N ARG A 266 8.38 -10.49 -6.32
CA ARG A 266 9.26 -9.73 -7.20
C ARG A 266 8.90 -9.95 -8.67
N THR A 267 8.71 -8.88 -9.44
CA THR A 267 8.38 -8.98 -10.88
C THR A 267 9.50 -9.59 -11.71
N ASP A 268 10.77 -9.35 -11.37
CA ASP A 268 11.92 -9.94 -12.08
C ASP A 268 12.02 -11.47 -11.95
N GLN A 269 11.31 -12.06 -11.00
CA GLN A 269 11.26 -13.51 -10.76
C GLN A 269 9.92 -14.11 -11.18
N LEU A 270 8.83 -13.41 -10.89
CA LEU A 270 7.46 -13.90 -11.02
C LEU A 270 6.77 -13.44 -12.32
N GLY A 271 7.35 -12.47 -13.04
CA GLY A 271 6.64 -11.78 -14.11
C GLY A 271 5.53 -10.88 -13.57
N THR A 272 4.51 -10.62 -14.35
CA THR A 272 3.33 -9.86 -13.90
C THR A 272 2.62 -10.58 -12.76
N ILE A 273 2.31 -9.82 -11.68
CA ILE A 273 1.67 -10.32 -10.47
C ILE A 273 0.27 -9.72 -10.38
N LYS A 274 -0.73 -10.57 -10.08
CA LYS A 274 -2.11 -10.15 -9.82
C LYS A 274 -2.49 -10.47 -8.39
N ALA A 275 -2.96 -9.47 -7.67
CA ALA A 275 -3.57 -9.63 -6.35
C ALA A 275 -5.08 -9.44 -6.50
N THR A 276 -5.86 -10.42 -6.07
CA THR A 276 -7.32 -10.36 -6.11
C THR A 276 -7.86 -10.36 -4.70
N SER A 277 -8.65 -9.34 -4.36
CA SER A 277 -9.34 -9.23 -3.08
C SER A 277 -10.84 -9.42 -3.24
N ASP A 278 -11.43 -10.23 -2.38
CA ASP A 278 -12.88 -10.34 -2.21
C ASP A 278 -13.45 -9.39 -1.12
N GLY A 279 -12.58 -8.56 -0.55
CA GLY A 279 -12.89 -7.63 0.55
C GLY A 279 -12.61 -8.21 1.94
N SER A 280 -12.23 -9.47 2.04
CA SER A 280 -11.82 -10.13 3.30
C SER A 280 -10.46 -10.81 3.19
N GLU A 281 -10.17 -11.40 2.06
CA GLU A 281 -8.93 -12.12 1.78
C GLU A 281 -8.30 -11.63 0.46
N ILE A 282 -6.97 -11.75 0.36
CA ILE A 282 -6.20 -11.44 -0.85
C ILE A 282 -5.54 -12.73 -1.33
N THR A 283 -5.76 -13.06 -2.61
CA THR A 283 -5.11 -14.18 -3.29
C THR A 283 -4.19 -13.65 -4.37
N PHE A 284 -3.11 -14.37 -4.65
CA PHE A 284 -2.13 -13.98 -5.66
C PHE A 284 -2.05 -14.99 -6.79
N TRP A 285 -1.86 -14.46 -7.99
CA TRP A 285 -1.44 -15.17 -9.18
C TRP A 285 -0.23 -14.44 -9.78
N TRP A 286 0.68 -15.15 -10.41
CA TRP A 286 1.82 -14.58 -11.12
C TRP A 286 2.09 -15.34 -12.43
N GLU A 287 2.72 -14.68 -13.37
CA GLU A 287 2.89 -15.19 -14.72
C GLU A 287 3.84 -16.39 -14.79
N ASN A 288 4.99 -16.32 -14.11
CA ASN A 288 5.98 -17.39 -14.07
C ASN A 288 5.62 -18.47 -13.04
N GLN A 289 4.76 -19.41 -13.42
CA GLN A 289 4.28 -20.48 -12.55
C GLN A 289 5.37 -21.49 -12.11
N ASN A 290 6.60 -21.40 -12.66
CA ASN A 290 7.74 -22.21 -12.24
C ASN A 290 8.53 -21.57 -11.08
N ALA A 291 8.24 -20.32 -10.77
CA ALA A 291 8.81 -19.60 -9.64
C ALA A 291 7.82 -19.56 -8.47
N ALA A 292 8.32 -19.34 -7.28
CA ALA A 292 7.52 -19.12 -6.07
C ALA A 292 8.16 -18.00 -5.24
N PRO A 293 7.36 -17.24 -4.50
CA PRO A 293 7.90 -16.32 -3.50
C PRO A 293 8.74 -17.09 -2.47
N GLU A 294 9.72 -16.41 -1.89
CA GLU A 294 10.46 -17.01 -0.78
C GLU A 294 9.53 -17.19 0.44
N ASP A 295 9.52 -18.40 1.01
CA ASP A 295 8.83 -18.66 2.28
C ASP A 295 9.47 -17.79 3.38
N VAL A 296 8.71 -16.90 3.94
CA VAL A 296 9.09 -16.17 5.16
C VAL A 296 8.25 -16.66 6.31
N THR A 297 8.90 -16.96 7.42
CA THR A 297 8.19 -17.20 8.67
C THR A 297 7.56 -15.85 9.08
N PRO A 298 6.22 -15.78 9.28
CA PRO A 298 5.61 -14.56 9.74
C PRO A 298 6.34 -14.02 10.95
N ALA A 299 6.60 -12.72 10.99
CA ALA A 299 7.17 -12.09 12.18
C ALA A 299 6.25 -12.41 13.36
N GLY A 300 6.83 -12.81 14.48
CA GLY A 300 6.10 -12.85 15.76
C GLY A 300 5.54 -11.48 16.13
N GLU A 301 4.96 -11.37 17.33
CA GLU A 301 4.51 -10.06 17.84
C GLU A 301 5.61 -9.01 17.62
N ARG A 302 5.24 -7.93 16.92
CA ARG A 302 6.18 -6.84 16.62
C ARG A 302 6.45 -6.03 17.87
N TYR A 303 7.70 -5.65 18.07
CA TYR A 303 8.11 -4.88 19.21
C TYR A 303 9.40 -4.10 18.91
N TYR A 304 9.65 -3.06 19.68
CA TYR A 304 10.93 -2.37 19.70
C TYR A 304 11.71 -2.73 20.94
N VAL A 305 13.04 -2.69 20.85
CA VAL A 305 13.94 -3.05 21.95
C VAL A 305 14.63 -1.80 22.48
N GLY A 306 14.16 -1.30 23.61
CA GLY A 306 14.76 -0.14 24.29
C GLY A 306 15.96 -0.53 25.16
N ASN A 307 16.95 0.33 25.22
CA ASN A 307 18.07 0.26 26.16
C ASN A 307 17.77 1.12 27.39
N LYS A 308 17.56 0.49 28.54
CA LYS A 308 17.27 1.19 29.82
C LYS A 308 18.32 2.23 30.20
N ASN A 309 19.58 2.03 29.80
CA ASN A 309 20.71 2.89 30.19
C ASN A 309 20.84 4.10 29.26
N SER A 310 20.88 3.89 27.93
CA SER A 310 21.08 4.97 26.96
C SER A 310 19.79 5.67 26.56
N LYS A 311 18.62 5.10 26.91
CA LYS A 311 17.32 5.57 26.46
C LYS A 311 17.22 5.60 24.91
N THR A 312 17.90 4.67 24.25
CA THR A 312 17.80 4.46 22.80
C THR A 312 16.98 3.21 22.56
N PHE A 313 16.07 3.23 21.60
CA PHE A 313 15.34 2.03 21.17
C PHE A 313 15.66 1.65 19.72
N HIS A 314 15.50 0.39 19.39
CA HIS A 314 16.00 -0.26 18.18
C HIS A 314 14.92 -1.17 17.60
N ALA A 315 14.97 -1.41 16.28
CA ALA A 315 14.31 -2.56 15.68
C ALA A 315 14.89 -3.87 16.25
N PRO A 316 14.12 -4.95 16.36
CA PRO A 316 14.57 -6.23 16.97
C PRO A 316 15.80 -6.84 16.32
N THR A 317 16.01 -6.56 15.04
CA THR A 317 17.11 -7.07 14.20
C THR A 317 18.34 -6.18 14.18
N CYS A 318 18.32 -5.05 14.91
CA CYS A 318 19.43 -4.12 14.94
C CYS A 318 20.71 -4.77 15.49
N GLY A 319 21.82 -4.67 14.74
CA GLY A 319 23.11 -5.20 15.16
C GLY A 319 23.69 -4.58 16.46
N SER A 320 23.08 -3.49 16.93
CA SER A 320 23.50 -2.76 18.15
C SER A 320 22.56 -2.94 19.34
N LEU A 321 21.86 -4.07 19.43
CA LEU A 321 20.94 -4.33 20.53
C LEU A 321 21.65 -4.32 21.89
N PRO A 322 21.02 -3.76 22.94
CA PRO A 322 21.58 -3.83 24.30
C PRO A 322 21.59 -5.26 24.83
N ALA A 323 22.46 -5.53 25.80
CA ALA A 323 22.45 -6.82 26.51
C ALA A 323 21.06 -7.08 27.12
N LYS A 324 20.58 -8.32 27.09
CA LYS A 324 19.19 -8.73 27.48
C LYS A 324 18.75 -8.14 28.84
N LYS A 325 19.63 -8.05 29.84
CA LYS A 325 19.33 -7.47 31.15
C LYS A 325 18.98 -5.96 31.12
N ASN A 326 19.41 -5.26 30.06
CA ASN A 326 19.20 -3.83 29.86
C ASN A 326 18.06 -3.54 28.87
N GLN A 327 17.41 -4.57 28.33
CA GLN A 327 16.32 -4.41 27.39
C GLN A 327 15.00 -4.06 28.09
N VAL A 328 14.21 -3.25 27.43
CA VAL A 328 12.77 -3.06 27.64
C VAL A 328 12.10 -3.21 26.28
N LEU A 329 10.91 -3.79 26.24
CA LEU A 329 10.16 -3.96 25.01
C LEU A 329 9.04 -2.93 24.95
N PHE A 330 8.80 -2.40 23.75
CA PHE A 330 7.70 -1.51 23.44
C PHE A 330 6.89 -2.13 22.31
N THR A 331 5.58 -2.03 22.39
CA THR A 331 4.66 -2.57 21.38
C THR A 331 4.59 -1.69 20.13
N ASP A 332 4.87 -0.40 20.29
CA ASP A 332 4.89 0.56 19.19
C ASP A 332 5.96 1.65 19.37
N TYR A 333 6.21 2.39 18.29
CA TYR A 333 7.19 3.48 18.23
C TYR A 333 6.82 4.64 19.17
N THR A 334 5.55 5.02 19.16
CA THR A 334 5.04 6.15 19.95
C THR A 334 5.11 5.85 21.45
N GLU A 335 4.86 4.59 21.84
CA GLU A 335 5.06 4.16 23.24
C GLU A 335 6.49 4.40 23.69
N ALA A 336 7.48 4.02 22.85
CA ALA A 336 8.90 4.24 23.20
C ALA A 336 9.23 5.73 23.34
N ILE A 337 8.78 6.58 22.41
CA ILE A 337 8.96 8.03 22.45
C ILE A 337 8.33 8.62 23.73
N ASN A 338 7.07 8.26 24.02
CA ASN A 338 6.34 8.76 25.18
C ASN A 338 7.01 8.38 26.50
N GLN A 339 7.75 7.25 26.54
CA GLN A 339 8.55 6.83 27.68
C GLN A 339 9.96 7.46 27.71
N GLY A 340 10.24 8.44 26.83
CA GLY A 340 11.47 9.22 26.79
C GLY A 340 12.65 8.50 26.15
N TYR A 341 12.38 7.54 25.25
CA TYR A 341 13.41 6.89 24.46
C TYR A 341 13.56 7.60 23.11
N THR A 342 14.77 7.55 22.55
CA THR A 342 15.10 8.09 21.22
C THR A 342 15.38 6.95 20.26
N PRO A 343 14.97 7.07 18.98
CA PRO A 343 15.23 6.02 18.00
C PRO A 343 16.73 5.88 17.71
N CYS A 344 17.15 4.65 17.46
CA CYS A 344 18.49 4.36 17.01
C CYS A 344 18.71 4.84 15.58
N ARG A 345 19.68 5.74 15.38
CA ARG A 345 19.98 6.28 14.05
C ARG A 345 20.41 5.22 13.01
N GLY A 346 20.89 4.06 13.46
CA GLY A 346 21.34 3.00 12.56
C GLY A 346 20.25 2.08 12.04
N CYS A 347 19.09 2.03 12.71
CA CYS A 347 18.01 1.13 12.31
C CYS A 347 16.61 1.77 12.30
N LEU A 348 16.44 2.95 12.88
CA LEU A 348 15.15 3.65 12.98
C LEU A 348 15.26 5.13 12.57
N GLY A 349 16.44 5.59 12.22
CA GLY A 349 16.71 6.97 11.79
C GLY A 349 16.85 7.10 10.28
#